data_973037c77c2ced94f4a29c662fe13aff
#
_entry.id   973037c77c2ced94f4a29c662fe13aff
#
_cell.length_a   1.000
_cell.length_b   1.000
_cell.length_c   1.000
_cell.angle_alpha   90.00
_cell.angle_beta   90.00
_cell.angle_gamma   90.00
#
_symmetry.space_group_name_H-M   'P 1'
#
loop_
_entity.id
_entity.type
_entity.pdbx_description
1 polymer ?
#
loop_
_entity_poly.entity_id
_entity_poly.type
_entity_poly.pdbx_seq_one_letter_code
_entity_poly.pdbx_strand_id
1 'polypeptide(L)'
;MRTHSTKSWQVISLLMVTGVVAMTVVMAQQTTSLLITGQSGSAKVVQVAGHNYVEVEGLARITNSSINFNGNQIVLTLPGGGGGSSQDTSNSNTPPPGFSKDFVTAGIEAMAQLREWHSALRNAIMRGYPLADDWLVAYRNQAQQAVRLASVAVNTPSDRNAFPFVTNELNNMQALTNKYLQITKNMEYLDPNALDNDPLDQKIRTCARSLASMATANQFVDDGSCQ
;
A
#
# COMPACT_ATOMS: atom_id res chain seq x y z
N MET A 1 -45.51 50.84 -47.10
CA MET A 1 -45.76 50.95 -45.63
C MET A 1 -44.93 50.00 -44.90
N ARG A 2 -44.07 50.50 -44.06
CA ARG A 2 -43.19 49.98 -43.01
C ARG A 2 -43.14 48.49 -42.76
N THR A 3 -42.04 47.87 -43.20
CA THR A 3 -41.48 46.59 -42.67
C THR A 3 -40.01 46.85 -42.28
N HIS A 4 -39.80 47.38 -41.11
CA HIS A 4 -38.48 47.48 -40.49
C HIS A 4 -38.68 47.27 -39.00
N SER A 5 -38.37 46.09 -38.45
CA SER A 5 -37.95 45.97 -37.02
C SER A 5 -37.72 44.57 -36.51
N THR A 6 -37.41 43.58 -37.31
CA THR A 6 -37.10 42.23 -36.78
C THR A 6 -35.64 41.81 -36.81
N LYS A 7 -34.78 42.52 -37.56
CA LYS A 7 -33.36 42.21 -37.67
C LYS A 7 -32.49 42.70 -36.50
N SER A 8 -32.90 43.78 -35.83
CA SER A 8 -32.10 44.33 -34.70
C SER A 8 -32.21 43.50 -33.42
N TRP A 9 -33.33 42.84 -33.21
CA TRP A 9 -33.54 42.02 -32.01
C TRP A 9 -32.77 40.67 -32.06
N GLN A 10 -32.58 40.12 -33.24
CA GLN A 10 -31.81 38.90 -33.41
C GLN A 10 -30.31 39.12 -33.18
N VAL A 11 -29.79 40.27 -33.55
CA VAL A 11 -28.36 40.61 -33.33
C VAL A 11 -28.06 40.88 -31.85
N ILE A 12 -28.97 41.50 -31.12
CA ILE A 12 -28.85 41.74 -29.69
C ILE A 12 -28.97 40.42 -28.88
N SER A 13 -29.82 39.52 -29.30
CA SER A 13 -29.95 38.21 -28.67
C SER A 13 -28.71 37.33 -28.90
N LEU A 14 -28.10 37.39 -30.08
CA LEU A 14 -26.88 36.62 -30.40
C LEU A 14 -25.65 37.15 -29.63
N LEU A 15 -25.55 38.46 -29.39
CA LEU A 15 -24.48 39.08 -28.61
C LEU A 15 -24.60 38.77 -27.10
N MET A 16 -25.80 38.60 -26.56
CA MET A 16 -26.02 38.20 -25.16
C MET A 16 -25.66 36.74 -24.91
N VAL A 17 -25.93 35.83 -25.85
CA VAL A 17 -25.59 34.41 -25.71
C VAL A 17 -24.11 34.15 -25.80
N THR A 18 -23.35 34.90 -26.64
CA THR A 18 -21.89 34.79 -26.70
C THR A 18 -21.19 35.37 -25.46
N GLY A 19 -21.78 36.37 -24.80
CA GLY A 19 -21.24 36.93 -23.56
C GLY A 19 -21.36 35.98 -22.34
N VAL A 20 -22.38 35.15 -22.28
CA VAL A 20 -22.60 34.21 -21.16
C VAL A 20 -21.69 32.97 -21.26
N VAL A 21 -21.33 32.55 -22.46
CA VAL A 21 -20.42 31.38 -22.65
C VAL A 21 -18.96 31.70 -22.34
N ALA A 22 -18.55 32.99 -22.41
CA ALA A 22 -17.17 33.37 -22.11
C ALA A 22 -16.86 33.54 -20.61
N MET A 23 -17.87 33.48 -19.72
CA MET A 23 -17.69 33.69 -18.27
C MET A 23 -17.53 32.40 -17.45
N THR A 24 -17.51 31.22 -18.05
CA THR A 24 -17.53 29.96 -17.28
C THR A 24 -16.22 29.20 -17.22
N VAL A 25 -15.07 29.76 -17.57
CA VAL A 25 -13.77 29.07 -17.47
C VAL A 25 -12.73 29.89 -16.71
N VAL A 26 -13.11 30.46 -15.57
CA VAL A 26 -12.14 30.74 -14.52
C VAL A 26 -12.38 29.71 -13.43
N MET A 27 -11.94 28.48 -13.67
CA MET A 27 -11.70 27.53 -12.61
C MET A 27 -10.63 28.16 -11.71
N ALA A 28 -11.05 28.72 -10.59
CA ALA A 28 -10.14 29.07 -9.52
C ALA A 28 -9.40 27.79 -9.14
N GLN A 29 -8.16 27.63 -9.55
CA GLN A 29 -7.27 26.61 -9.03
C GLN A 29 -7.11 26.91 -7.54
N GLN A 30 -7.90 26.25 -6.71
CA GLN A 30 -7.72 26.26 -5.27
C GLN A 30 -6.34 25.65 -5.02
N THR A 31 -5.36 26.51 -4.74
CA THR A 31 -4.03 26.07 -4.31
C THR A 31 -4.16 25.50 -2.90
N THR A 32 -4.39 24.20 -2.80
CA THR A 32 -4.36 23.49 -1.53
C THR A 32 -2.90 23.38 -1.10
N SER A 33 -2.61 23.65 0.16
CA SER A 33 -1.27 23.52 0.73
C SER A 33 -1.26 22.51 1.87
N LEU A 34 -0.19 21.73 1.94
CA LEU A 34 0.09 20.84 3.06
C LEU A 34 0.90 21.62 4.11
N LEU A 35 0.39 21.62 5.34
CA LEU A 35 1.08 22.13 6.52
C LEU A 35 1.40 20.94 7.43
N ILE A 36 2.62 20.90 7.98
CA ILE A 36 3.03 19.87 8.94
C ILE A 36 3.15 20.53 10.31
N THR A 37 2.42 20.01 11.28
CA THR A 37 2.44 20.51 12.66
C THR A 37 3.86 20.42 13.23
N GLY A 38 4.39 21.52 13.75
CA GLY A 38 5.75 21.58 14.29
C GLY A 38 6.85 21.89 13.28
N GLN A 39 6.50 22.10 12.00
CA GLN A 39 7.44 22.51 10.96
C GLN A 39 7.03 23.88 10.40
N SER A 40 8.02 24.67 9.98
CA SER A 40 7.79 25.96 9.34
C SER A 40 7.73 25.80 7.83
N GLY A 41 6.67 26.32 7.18
CA GLY A 41 6.50 26.30 5.74
C GLY A 41 5.29 25.49 5.28
N SER A 42 5.07 25.49 3.96
CA SER A 42 3.99 24.73 3.31
C SER A 42 4.46 24.13 2.00
N ALA A 43 3.93 22.97 1.63
CA ALA A 43 4.13 22.36 0.32
C ALA A 43 2.86 22.45 -0.51
N LYS A 44 3.02 22.68 -1.82
CA LYS A 44 1.91 22.74 -2.76
C LYS A 44 1.30 21.35 -2.96
N VAL A 45 -0.03 21.29 -2.88
CA VAL A 45 -0.80 20.10 -3.18
C VAL A 45 -1.50 20.28 -4.52
N VAL A 46 -1.38 19.32 -5.42
CA VAL A 46 -2.05 19.27 -6.71
C VAL A 46 -3.00 18.11 -6.73
N GLN A 47 -4.23 18.34 -7.15
CA GLN A 47 -5.22 17.28 -7.31
C GLN A 47 -5.23 16.80 -8.77
N VAL A 48 -5.02 15.49 -8.96
CA VAL A 48 -5.07 14.84 -10.27
C VAL A 48 -5.99 13.62 -10.17
N ALA A 49 -7.00 13.57 -11.02
CA ALA A 49 -7.97 12.47 -11.05
C ALA A 49 -8.59 12.12 -9.68
N GLY A 50 -8.86 13.14 -8.84
CA GLY A 50 -9.45 12.96 -7.50
C GLY A 50 -8.45 12.58 -6.40
N HIS A 51 -7.17 12.42 -6.73
CA HIS A 51 -6.10 12.14 -5.77
C HIS A 51 -5.25 13.39 -5.50
N ASN A 52 -4.85 13.56 -4.24
CA ASN A 52 -3.98 14.66 -3.84
C ASN A 52 -2.52 14.23 -3.93
N TYR A 53 -1.71 15.02 -4.66
CA TYR A 53 -0.28 14.83 -4.83
C TYR A 53 0.47 16.01 -4.22
N VAL A 54 1.58 15.72 -3.56
CA VAL A 54 2.46 16.73 -2.98
C VAL A 54 3.78 16.71 -3.75
N GLU A 55 4.28 17.88 -4.08
CA GLU A 55 5.61 18.03 -4.67
C GLU A 55 6.67 17.53 -3.67
N VAL A 56 7.46 16.54 -4.07
CA VAL A 56 8.42 15.86 -3.18
C VAL A 56 9.52 16.80 -2.71
N GLU A 57 9.90 17.75 -3.53
CA GLU A 57 10.88 18.78 -3.18
C GLU A 57 10.31 19.80 -2.18
N GLY A 58 9.04 20.17 -2.34
CA GLY A 58 8.30 20.99 -1.39
C GLY A 58 8.18 20.31 -0.04
N LEU A 59 7.86 19.02 -0.03
CA LEU A 59 7.81 18.21 1.18
C LEU A 59 9.17 18.15 1.87
N ALA A 60 10.24 17.88 1.12
CA ALA A 60 11.60 17.85 1.66
C ALA A 60 12.01 19.18 2.31
N ARG A 61 11.64 20.29 1.69
CA ARG A 61 11.95 21.62 2.21
C ARG A 61 11.28 21.92 3.54
N ILE A 62 9.98 21.60 3.68
CA ILE A 62 9.26 21.85 4.94
C ILE A 62 9.64 20.90 6.05
N THR A 63 10.11 19.68 5.71
CA THR A 63 10.60 18.71 6.67
C THR A 63 12.11 18.80 6.92
N ASN A 64 12.79 19.74 6.28
CA ASN A 64 14.26 19.88 6.28
C ASN A 64 14.97 18.57 5.91
N SER A 65 14.41 17.85 4.93
CA SER A 65 14.86 16.54 4.49
C SER A 65 15.77 16.62 3.27
N SER A 66 16.62 15.63 3.09
CA SER A 66 17.39 15.47 1.85
C SER A 66 16.71 14.53 0.88
N ILE A 67 16.73 14.89 -0.42
CA ILE A 67 16.26 14.03 -1.51
C ILE A 67 17.46 13.48 -2.26
N ASN A 68 17.46 12.19 -2.51
CA ASN A 68 18.42 11.53 -3.37
C ASN A 68 17.68 10.75 -4.47
N PHE A 69 18.12 10.93 -5.72
CA PHE A 69 17.59 10.19 -6.88
C PHE A 69 18.53 9.05 -7.21
N ASN A 70 18.09 7.83 -7.00
CA ASN A 70 18.86 6.64 -7.29
C ASN A 70 18.16 5.80 -8.38
N GLY A 71 18.55 6.02 -9.64
CA GLY A 71 17.89 5.39 -10.79
C GLY A 71 16.41 5.73 -10.86
N ASN A 72 15.55 4.75 -10.65
CA ASN A 72 14.09 4.90 -10.70
C ASN A 72 13.43 5.11 -9.32
N GLN A 73 14.25 5.37 -8.27
CA GLN A 73 13.78 5.58 -6.90
C GLN A 73 14.09 7.00 -6.42
N ILE A 74 13.12 7.57 -5.70
CA ILE A 74 13.30 8.84 -4.98
C ILE A 74 13.41 8.49 -3.49
N VAL A 75 14.57 8.78 -2.89
CA VAL A 75 14.82 8.55 -1.45
C VAL A 75 14.73 9.89 -0.72
N LEU A 76 13.74 10.01 0.17
CA LEU A 76 13.57 11.17 1.05
C LEU A 76 14.09 10.81 2.45
N THR A 77 15.14 11.49 2.91
CA THR A 77 15.70 11.30 4.26
C THR A 77 15.26 12.43 5.18
N LEU A 78 14.47 12.13 6.20
CA LEU A 78 13.96 13.12 7.16
C LEU A 78 14.99 13.39 8.26
N PRO A 79 15.31 14.65 8.59
CA PRO A 79 16.10 14.98 9.76
C PRO A 79 15.23 14.78 11.02
N GLY A 80 15.70 14.02 11.97
CA GLY A 80 15.03 13.84 13.26
C GLY A 80 13.94 12.78 13.32
N GLY A 81 13.76 11.94 12.29
CA GLY A 81 13.16 10.63 12.47
C GLY A 81 14.12 9.82 13.32
N GLY A 82 13.85 9.71 14.62
CA GLY A 82 14.76 9.11 15.60
C GLY A 82 15.07 7.65 15.31
N GLY A 83 16.13 7.45 14.60
CA GLY A 83 16.87 6.23 14.37
C GLY A 83 18.27 6.67 14.04
N GLY A 84 19.14 6.72 15.06
CA GLY A 84 20.49 7.21 14.96
C GLY A 84 21.26 6.59 13.81
N SER A 85 21.55 7.39 12.80
CA SER A 85 22.68 7.16 11.90
C SER A 85 23.81 8.02 12.39
N SER A 86 24.50 7.58 13.44
CA SER A 86 25.88 7.95 13.64
C SER A 86 26.63 7.40 12.43
N GLN A 87 27.05 8.29 11.52
CA GLN A 87 28.15 8.02 10.61
C GLN A 87 29.40 7.86 11.45
N ASP A 88 29.63 6.66 11.97
CA ASP A 88 30.95 6.23 12.37
C ASP A 88 31.54 5.39 11.23
N THR A 89 32.39 6.07 10.46
CA THR A 89 33.47 5.41 9.71
C THR A 89 34.39 4.72 10.71
N SER A 90 34.11 3.46 11.03
CA SER A 90 35.14 2.57 11.57
C SER A 90 34.71 1.10 11.53
N ASN A 91 35.53 0.32 10.86
CA ASN A 91 35.73 -1.12 10.96
C ASN A 91 34.51 -2.06 10.79
N SER A 92 34.50 -2.70 9.66
CA SER A 92 33.65 -3.78 9.17
C SER A 92 33.73 -5.09 9.96
N ASN A 93 33.37 -5.09 11.24
CA ASN A 93 33.12 -6.29 12.03
C ASN A 93 31.90 -6.20 12.94
N THR A 94 31.04 -5.18 12.73
CA THR A 94 29.75 -5.14 13.44
C THR A 94 28.79 -6.07 12.70
N PRO A 95 28.12 -7.02 13.38
CA PRO A 95 27.06 -7.80 12.77
C PRO A 95 26.02 -6.87 12.14
N PRO A 96 25.45 -7.22 10.98
CA PRO A 96 24.41 -6.39 10.36
C PRO A 96 23.31 -6.10 11.40
N PRO A 97 22.82 -4.85 11.48
CA PRO A 97 21.81 -4.52 12.46
C PRO A 97 20.60 -5.45 12.26
N GLY A 98 20.08 -5.98 13.37
CA GLY A 98 18.89 -6.82 13.38
C GLY A 98 17.66 -6.09 12.84
N PHE A 99 16.50 -6.66 13.05
CA PHE A 99 15.24 -6.03 12.69
C PHE A 99 14.94 -4.81 13.56
N SER A 100 14.32 -3.79 12.97
CA SER A 100 13.79 -2.68 13.74
C SER A 100 12.56 -3.14 14.55
N LYS A 101 12.39 -2.54 15.74
CA LYS A 101 11.25 -2.85 16.60
C LYS A 101 9.91 -2.60 15.91
N ASP A 102 9.82 -1.52 15.15
CA ASP A 102 8.60 -1.12 14.44
C ASP A 102 8.25 -2.11 13.34
N PHE A 103 9.26 -2.57 12.56
CA PHE A 103 9.06 -3.59 11.55
C PHE A 103 8.65 -4.95 12.15
N VAL A 104 9.29 -5.37 13.24
CA VAL A 104 8.89 -6.61 13.94
C VAL A 104 7.44 -6.51 14.43
N THR A 105 7.06 -5.41 15.05
CA THR A 105 5.69 -5.21 15.54
C THR A 105 4.67 -5.25 14.40
N ALA A 106 4.90 -4.51 13.32
CA ALA A 106 4.02 -4.48 12.15
C ALA A 106 4.01 -5.82 11.40
N GLY A 107 5.16 -6.49 11.34
CA GLY A 107 5.29 -7.83 10.75
C GLY A 107 4.51 -8.90 11.53
N ILE A 108 4.54 -8.87 12.85
CA ILE A 108 3.74 -9.75 13.71
C ILE A 108 2.25 -9.54 13.44
N GLU A 109 1.80 -8.29 13.34
CA GLU A 109 0.41 -7.97 13.01
C GLU A 109 0.03 -8.49 11.62
N ALA A 110 0.87 -8.26 10.60
CA ALA A 110 0.64 -8.76 9.25
C ALA A 110 0.51 -10.29 9.23
N MET A 111 1.40 -11.00 9.93
CA MET A 111 1.35 -12.45 10.03
C MET A 111 0.15 -12.96 10.84
N ALA A 112 -0.33 -12.20 11.84
CA ALA A 112 -1.54 -12.51 12.58
C ALA A 112 -2.78 -12.45 11.67
N GLN A 113 -2.92 -11.38 10.86
CA GLN A 113 -4.03 -11.23 9.91
C GLN A 113 -4.00 -12.30 8.81
N LEU A 114 -2.83 -12.64 8.29
CA LEU A 114 -2.67 -13.72 7.32
C LEU A 114 -3.06 -15.09 7.91
N ARG A 115 -2.68 -15.36 9.17
CA ARG A 115 -3.06 -16.59 9.89
C ARG A 115 -4.56 -16.66 10.15
N GLU A 116 -5.18 -15.54 10.49
CA GLU A 116 -6.62 -15.47 10.69
C GLU A 116 -7.37 -15.77 9.39
N TRP A 117 -6.95 -15.15 8.28
CA TRP A 117 -7.50 -15.44 6.96
C TRP A 117 -7.33 -16.92 6.58
N HIS A 118 -6.12 -17.49 6.75
CA HIS A 118 -5.85 -18.89 6.49
C HIS A 118 -6.77 -19.81 7.32
N SER A 119 -6.93 -19.50 8.61
CA SER A 119 -7.78 -20.27 9.52
C SER A 119 -9.26 -20.20 9.12
N ALA A 120 -9.74 -19.03 8.70
CA ALA A 120 -11.10 -18.86 8.22
C ALA A 120 -11.35 -19.68 6.94
N LEU A 121 -10.43 -19.62 5.96
CA LEU A 121 -10.50 -20.42 4.73
C LEU A 121 -10.51 -21.93 5.05
N ARG A 122 -9.57 -22.38 5.89
CA ARG A 122 -9.45 -23.78 6.29
C ARG A 122 -10.74 -24.27 6.97
N ASN A 123 -11.28 -23.52 7.92
CA ASN A 123 -12.52 -23.89 8.63
C ASN A 123 -13.71 -23.98 7.68
N ALA A 124 -13.80 -23.07 6.69
CA ALA A 124 -14.86 -23.11 5.71
C ALA A 124 -14.78 -24.37 4.84
N ILE A 125 -13.59 -24.73 4.36
CA ILE A 125 -13.37 -25.94 3.56
C ILE A 125 -13.69 -27.20 4.38
N MET A 126 -13.12 -27.32 5.58
CA MET A 126 -13.32 -28.50 6.44
C MET A 126 -14.78 -28.74 6.83
N ARG A 127 -15.57 -27.68 6.97
CA ARG A 127 -16.98 -27.75 7.38
C ARG A 127 -17.95 -27.74 6.20
N GLY A 128 -17.45 -27.63 4.97
CA GLY A 128 -18.28 -27.54 3.77
C GLY A 128 -19.10 -26.24 3.72
N TYR A 129 -18.63 -25.15 4.35
CA TYR A 129 -19.29 -23.85 4.23
C TYR A 129 -19.10 -23.29 2.84
N PRO A 130 -20.11 -22.56 2.30
CA PRO A 130 -19.95 -21.90 1.00
C PRO A 130 -18.77 -20.93 1.01
N LEU A 131 -17.84 -21.15 0.08
CA LEU A 131 -16.79 -20.18 -0.18
C LEU A 131 -17.34 -19.09 -1.09
N ALA A 132 -17.47 -17.89 -0.56
CA ALA A 132 -17.93 -16.73 -1.31
C ALA A 132 -16.96 -15.55 -1.10
N ASP A 133 -16.85 -14.69 -2.12
CA ASP A 133 -15.92 -13.56 -2.08
C ASP A 133 -16.29 -12.53 -1.01
N ASP A 134 -17.57 -12.40 -0.67
CA ASP A 134 -18.10 -11.35 0.20
C ASP A 134 -17.48 -11.34 1.60
N TRP A 135 -17.39 -12.48 2.28
CA TRP A 135 -16.77 -12.55 3.59
C TRP A 135 -15.25 -12.69 3.54
N LEU A 136 -14.70 -13.31 2.48
CA LEU A 136 -13.25 -13.44 2.28
C LEU A 136 -12.58 -12.09 1.98
N VAL A 137 -13.30 -11.15 1.36
CA VAL A 137 -12.82 -9.79 1.09
C VAL A 137 -12.41 -9.06 2.37
N ALA A 138 -13.14 -9.23 3.47
CA ALA A 138 -12.80 -8.59 4.73
C ALA A 138 -11.41 -9.02 5.23
N TYR A 139 -11.15 -10.33 5.27
CA TYR A 139 -9.84 -10.87 5.68
C TYR A 139 -8.71 -10.42 4.75
N ARG A 140 -8.95 -10.46 3.44
CA ARG A 140 -8.00 -9.99 2.43
C ARG A 140 -7.61 -8.54 2.68
N ASN A 141 -8.60 -7.66 2.88
CA ASN A 141 -8.38 -6.23 3.08
C ASN A 141 -7.60 -5.96 4.38
N GLN A 142 -7.92 -6.67 5.46
CA GLN A 142 -7.21 -6.56 6.74
C GLN A 142 -5.73 -6.98 6.58
N ALA A 143 -5.48 -8.13 5.95
CA ALA A 143 -4.12 -8.61 5.69
C ALA A 143 -3.33 -7.63 4.80
N GLN A 144 -3.94 -7.12 3.73
CA GLN A 144 -3.31 -6.12 2.86
C GLN A 144 -2.99 -4.82 3.60
N GLN A 145 -3.88 -4.37 4.49
CA GLN A 145 -3.63 -3.19 5.30
C GLN A 145 -2.47 -3.42 6.27
N ALA A 146 -2.42 -4.56 6.94
CA ALA A 146 -1.33 -4.90 7.85
C ALA A 146 0.02 -5.00 7.13
N VAL A 147 0.07 -5.61 5.93
CA VAL A 147 1.28 -5.66 5.11
C VAL A 147 1.71 -4.25 4.66
N ARG A 148 0.77 -3.36 4.32
CA ARG A 148 1.11 -1.95 4.04
C ARG A 148 1.72 -1.24 5.24
N LEU A 149 1.22 -1.49 6.45
CA LEU A 149 1.82 -0.93 7.67
C LEU A 149 3.24 -1.49 7.89
N ALA A 150 3.45 -2.78 7.64
CA ALA A 150 4.80 -3.37 7.69
C ALA A 150 5.75 -2.73 6.67
N SER A 151 5.27 -2.37 5.46
CA SER A 151 6.12 -1.69 4.46
C SER A 151 6.60 -0.31 4.91
N VAL A 152 5.77 0.43 5.63
CA VAL A 152 6.12 1.76 6.15
C VAL A 152 7.11 1.66 7.33
N ALA A 153 7.08 0.55 8.04
CA ALA A 153 7.97 0.29 9.18
C ALA A 153 9.39 -0.18 8.79
N VAL A 154 9.64 -0.47 7.50
CA VAL A 154 10.94 -0.93 7.00
C VAL A 154 12.00 0.15 7.19
N ASN A 155 13.02 -0.13 8.03
CA ASN A 155 14.06 0.83 8.38
C ASN A 155 15.48 0.27 8.22
N THR A 156 15.73 -0.98 8.65
CA THR A 156 17.05 -1.60 8.62
C THR A 156 17.30 -2.40 7.32
N PRO A 157 18.56 -2.78 7.02
CA PRO A 157 18.83 -3.73 5.94
C PRO A 157 18.12 -5.08 6.11
N SER A 158 18.05 -5.59 7.36
CA SER A 158 17.35 -6.82 7.69
C SER A 158 15.84 -6.71 7.38
N ASP A 159 15.21 -5.56 7.70
CA ASP A 159 13.82 -5.30 7.37
C ASP A 159 13.59 -5.32 5.84
N ARG A 160 14.47 -4.65 5.09
CA ARG A 160 14.39 -4.61 3.62
C ARG A 160 14.50 -5.99 2.99
N ASN A 161 15.32 -6.86 3.57
CA ASN A 161 15.48 -8.22 3.07
C ASN A 161 14.29 -9.13 3.45
N ALA A 162 13.66 -8.93 4.62
CA ALA A 162 12.55 -9.73 5.08
C ALA A 162 11.19 -9.28 4.54
N PHE A 163 11.01 -8.00 4.22
CA PHE A 163 9.72 -7.48 3.76
C PHE A 163 9.19 -8.17 2.48
N PRO A 164 10.02 -8.51 1.47
CA PRO A 164 9.58 -9.32 0.33
C PRO A 164 8.95 -10.66 0.75
N PHE A 165 9.42 -11.30 1.82
CA PHE A 165 8.87 -12.56 2.31
C PHE A 165 7.46 -12.38 2.89
N VAL A 166 7.23 -11.29 3.64
CA VAL A 166 5.89 -10.92 4.11
C VAL A 166 4.94 -10.66 2.94
N THR A 167 5.43 -10.02 1.88
CA THR A 167 4.66 -9.78 0.66
C THR A 167 4.36 -11.09 -0.09
N ASN A 168 5.34 -11.98 -0.19
CA ASN A 168 5.17 -13.29 -0.82
C ASN A 168 4.12 -14.13 -0.06
N GLU A 169 4.11 -14.04 1.26
CA GLU A 169 3.13 -14.73 2.09
C GLU A 169 1.70 -14.23 1.81
N LEU A 170 1.50 -12.92 1.70
CA LEU A 170 0.23 -12.33 1.28
C LEU A 170 -0.19 -12.83 -0.11
N ASN A 171 0.74 -12.85 -1.08
CA ASN A 171 0.47 -13.30 -2.45
C ASN A 171 0.12 -14.80 -2.49
N ASN A 172 0.83 -15.63 -1.73
CA ASN A 172 0.55 -17.05 -1.60
C ASN A 172 -0.85 -17.29 -0.99
N MET A 173 -1.22 -16.53 0.04
CA MET A 173 -2.55 -16.63 0.65
C MET A 173 -3.67 -16.19 -0.31
N GLN A 174 -3.45 -15.15 -1.12
CA GLN A 174 -4.38 -14.75 -2.18
C GLN A 174 -4.52 -15.84 -3.24
N ALA A 175 -3.41 -16.43 -3.68
CA ALA A 175 -3.40 -17.50 -4.67
C ALA A 175 -4.14 -18.75 -4.15
N LEU A 176 -3.90 -19.13 -2.89
CA LEU A 176 -4.59 -20.24 -2.23
C LEU A 176 -6.11 -19.99 -2.19
N THR A 177 -6.52 -18.81 -1.75
CA THR A 177 -7.94 -18.44 -1.68
C THR A 177 -8.58 -18.47 -3.06
N ASN A 178 -7.93 -17.90 -4.07
CA ASN A 178 -8.45 -17.88 -5.43
C ASN A 178 -8.60 -19.29 -6.01
N LYS A 179 -7.64 -20.18 -5.74
CA LYS A 179 -7.71 -21.59 -6.16
C LYS A 179 -9.00 -22.24 -5.64
N TYR A 180 -9.28 -22.14 -4.35
CA TYR A 180 -10.45 -22.79 -3.76
C TYR A 180 -11.77 -22.11 -4.13
N LEU A 181 -11.78 -20.79 -4.33
CA LEU A 181 -12.92 -20.08 -4.89
C LEU A 181 -13.26 -20.55 -6.32
N GLN A 182 -12.26 -20.83 -7.16
CA GLN A 182 -12.53 -21.35 -8.50
C GLN A 182 -13.14 -22.74 -8.48
N ILE A 183 -12.65 -23.65 -7.64
CA ILE A 183 -13.24 -25.00 -7.45
C ILE A 183 -14.73 -24.87 -7.10
N THR A 184 -15.05 -24.00 -6.14
CA THR A 184 -16.45 -23.78 -5.73
C THR A 184 -17.30 -23.14 -6.84
N LYS A 185 -16.76 -22.17 -7.59
CA LYS A 185 -17.45 -21.52 -8.72
C LYS A 185 -17.75 -22.51 -9.86
N ASN A 186 -16.87 -23.47 -10.07
CA ASN A 186 -17.06 -24.52 -11.06
C ASN A 186 -18.01 -25.64 -10.59
N MET A 187 -18.57 -25.52 -9.38
CA MET A 187 -19.42 -26.58 -8.76
C MET A 187 -18.70 -27.93 -8.63
N GLU A 188 -17.37 -27.90 -8.53
CA GLU A 188 -16.58 -29.10 -8.29
C GLU A 188 -16.66 -29.49 -6.82
N TYR A 189 -16.57 -30.80 -6.56
CA TYR A 189 -16.54 -31.30 -5.18
C TYR A 189 -15.26 -30.84 -4.48
N LEU A 190 -15.41 -30.21 -3.34
CA LEU A 190 -14.30 -29.79 -2.49
C LEU A 190 -14.15 -30.75 -1.31
N ASP A 191 -13.04 -31.49 -1.30
CA ASP A 191 -12.72 -32.39 -0.20
C ASP A 191 -12.45 -31.58 1.09
N PRO A 192 -13.05 -31.93 2.23
CA PRO A 192 -12.77 -31.29 3.52
C PRO A 192 -11.28 -31.29 3.92
N ASN A 193 -10.50 -32.26 3.44
CA ASN A 193 -9.07 -32.38 3.71
C ASN A 193 -8.18 -31.83 2.56
N ALA A 194 -8.76 -31.11 1.61
CA ALA A 194 -8.05 -30.64 0.41
C ALA A 194 -6.79 -29.81 0.72
N LEU A 195 -6.77 -29.09 1.84
CA LEU A 195 -5.61 -28.30 2.28
C LEU A 195 -4.47 -29.14 2.86
N ASP A 196 -4.70 -30.33 3.35
CA ASP A 196 -3.68 -31.09 4.08
C ASP A 196 -2.49 -31.47 3.20
N ASN A 197 -2.75 -31.71 1.91
CA ASN A 197 -1.74 -32.06 0.91
C ASN A 197 -1.52 -30.95 -0.14
N ASP A 198 -2.06 -29.75 0.07
CA ASP A 198 -1.89 -28.66 -0.86
C ASP A 198 -0.46 -28.06 -0.74
N PRO A 199 0.35 -28.08 -1.81
CA PRO A 199 1.72 -27.56 -1.77
C PRO A 199 1.78 -26.07 -1.41
N LEU A 200 0.77 -25.30 -1.81
CA LEU A 200 0.71 -23.87 -1.52
C LEU A 200 0.38 -23.61 -0.05
N ASP A 201 -0.53 -24.40 0.54
CA ASP A 201 -0.80 -24.38 1.98
C ASP A 201 0.44 -24.74 2.81
N GLN A 202 1.18 -25.78 2.37
CA GLN A 202 2.42 -26.17 3.03
C GLN A 202 3.48 -25.06 2.94
N LYS A 203 3.59 -24.40 1.78
CA LYS A 203 4.50 -23.27 1.59
C LYS A 203 4.16 -22.11 2.53
N ILE A 204 2.90 -21.69 2.62
CA ILE A 204 2.41 -20.67 3.54
C ILE A 204 2.82 -21.01 4.98
N ARG A 205 2.52 -22.23 5.45
CA ARG A 205 2.86 -22.65 6.81
C ARG A 205 4.37 -22.70 7.07
N THR A 206 5.18 -23.02 6.06
CA THR A 206 6.63 -23.12 6.21
C THR A 206 7.26 -21.72 6.22
N CYS A 207 6.83 -20.84 5.33
CA CYS A 207 7.27 -19.44 5.31
C CYS A 207 6.88 -18.73 6.62
N ALA A 208 5.66 -18.90 7.12
CA ALA A 208 5.23 -18.30 8.38
C ALA A 208 6.11 -18.73 9.57
N ARG A 209 6.55 -19.98 9.62
CA ARG A 209 7.49 -20.46 10.65
C ARG A 209 8.87 -19.85 10.50
N SER A 210 9.38 -19.73 9.27
CA SER A 210 10.66 -19.09 9.01
C SER A 210 10.65 -17.62 9.43
N LEU A 211 9.63 -16.87 9.06
CA LEU A 211 9.47 -15.46 9.49
C LEU A 211 9.40 -15.32 11.02
N ALA A 212 8.69 -16.20 11.71
CA ALA A 212 8.62 -16.20 13.16
C ALA A 212 10.00 -16.51 13.80
N SER A 213 10.75 -17.45 13.23
CA SER A 213 12.12 -17.77 13.66
C SER A 213 13.05 -16.58 13.49
N MET A 214 13.03 -15.91 12.34
CA MET A 214 13.80 -14.70 12.08
C MET A 214 13.49 -13.59 13.08
N ALA A 215 12.20 -13.34 13.34
CA ALA A 215 11.77 -12.32 14.31
C ALA A 215 12.26 -12.63 15.72
N THR A 216 12.20 -13.92 16.13
CA THR A 216 12.66 -14.36 17.45
C THR A 216 14.18 -14.25 17.60
N ALA A 217 14.93 -14.61 16.56
CA ALA A 217 16.39 -14.52 16.54
C ALA A 217 16.88 -13.08 16.33
N ASN A 218 15.99 -12.15 16.00
CA ASN A 218 16.31 -10.79 15.56
C ASN A 218 17.38 -10.77 14.44
N GLN A 219 17.30 -11.72 13.52
CA GLN A 219 18.28 -11.90 12.44
C GLN A 219 17.56 -12.36 11.16
N PHE A 220 17.90 -11.72 10.04
CA PHE A 220 17.45 -12.16 8.73
C PHE A 220 18.24 -13.40 8.30
N VAL A 221 17.51 -14.46 7.90
CA VAL A 221 18.07 -15.69 7.31
C VAL A 221 17.15 -16.13 6.17
N ASP A 222 17.68 -16.17 4.95
CA ASP A 222 16.94 -16.74 3.82
C ASP A 222 17.21 -18.25 3.75
N ASP A 223 16.23 -19.04 4.15
CA ASP A 223 16.25 -20.52 4.08
C ASP A 223 15.50 -21.06 2.86
N GLY A 224 15.08 -20.19 1.94
CA GLY A 224 14.32 -20.54 0.74
C GLY A 224 12.85 -20.87 0.97
N SER A 225 12.36 -20.87 2.20
CA SER A 225 10.98 -21.28 2.52
C SER A 225 9.91 -20.28 2.09
N CYS A 226 10.29 -19.03 1.84
CA CYS A 226 9.39 -17.95 1.47
C CYS A 226 9.46 -17.55 -0.02
N GLN A 227 10.21 -18.27 -0.86
CA GLN A 227 10.41 -17.95 -2.28
C GLN A 227 9.36 -18.57 -3.19
#